data_9b9864f133d771a90fe4f9d9c3b6bd36
#
_entry.id   9b9864f133d771a90fe4f9d9c3b6bd36
#
_cell.length_a   1.000
_cell.length_b   1.000
_cell.length_c   1.000
_cell.angle_alpha   90.00
_cell.angle_beta   90.00
_cell.angle_gamma   90.00
#
_symmetry.space_group_name_H-M   'P 1'
#
loop_
_entity.id
_entity.type
_entity.pdbx_description
1 polymer ?
#
loop_
_entity_poly.entity_id
_entity_poly.type
_entity_poly.pdbx_seq_one_letter_code
_entity_poly.pdbx_strand_id
1 'polypeptide(L)'
;RSNTIKASNIRRTWYAKARKISINAKASGKAQLKYSSSSKSVKVDKQGRITIAAKFTGSARITIRSSATAGYNAATKSITVTVNPAGTTLMTAKNLSGRKAQITWKKNRYVTGYEIQYSVNKNFRSGSKKTVSGVSKTKYTLTKLQKNKTYYVRIRTYKKSGTKKYYSSWSKVKAVRIRK
;
A
#
# COMPACT_ATOMS: atom_id res chain seq x y z
N ARG A 1 12.89 25.68 -27.09
CA ARG A 1 13.58 24.97 -26.00
C ARG A 1 12.73 23.80 -25.51
N SER A 2 13.37 22.76 -24.97
CA SER A 2 12.68 21.66 -24.32
C SER A 2 11.95 22.15 -23.05
N ASN A 3 10.71 21.72 -22.87
CA ASN A 3 9.92 22.04 -21.69
C ASN A 3 9.86 20.80 -20.78
N THR A 4 10.19 20.97 -19.50
CA THR A 4 10.19 19.89 -18.52
C THR A 4 9.16 20.15 -17.44
N ILE A 5 8.29 19.16 -17.17
CA ILE A 5 7.34 19.21 -16.06
C ILE A 5 7.93 18.43 -14.88
N LYS A 6 8.19 19.13 -13.76
CA LYS A 6 8.61 18.52 -12.49
C LYS A 6 7.37 18.13 -11.69
N ALA A 7 7.19 16.85 -11.45
CA ALA A 7 6.14 16.27 -10.62
C ALA A 7 6.54 14.86 -10.20
N SER A 8 6.12 14.40 -9.02
CA SER A 8 6.47 13.10 -8.43
C SER A 8 5.26 12.22 -8.17
N ASN A 9 5.47 10.91 -8.18
CA ASN A 9 4.44 9.95 -7.77
C ASN A 9 4.02 10.19 -6.31
N ILE A 10 2.74 9.99 -6.04
CA ILE A 10 2.15 10.19 -4.71
C ILE A 10 1.74 8.82 -4.16
N ARG A 11 2.21 8.50 -2.96
CA ARG A 11 1.80 7.30 -2.24
C ARG A 11 1.15 7.69 -0.91
N ARG A 12 -0.01 7.09 -0.62
CA ARG A 12 -0.77 7.37 0.60
C ARG A 12 -1.33 6.08 1.18
N THR A 13 -1.64 6.12 2.47
CA THR A 13 -2.41 5.09 3.16
C THR A 13 -3.89 5.43 3.07
N TRP A 14 -4.72 4.42 3.09
CA TRP A 14 -6.17 4.51 3.09
C TRP A 14 -6.72 5.48 4.15
N TYR A 15 -7.79 6.19 3.78
CA TYR A 15 -8.52 7.12 4.64
C TYR A 15 -10.00 6.79 4.71
N ALA A 16 -10.59 6.96 5.91
CA ALA A 16 -12.03 6.80 6.11
C ALA A 16 -12.84 7.91 5.44
N LYS A 17 -12.29 9.14 5.37
CA LYS A 17 -12.88 10.33 4.74
C LYS A 17 -12.09 10.71 3.48
N ALA A 18 -12.70 11.48 2.59
CA ALA A 18 -12.00 12.03 1.43
C ALA A 18 -10.80 12.89 1.83
N ARG A 19 -9.75 12.88 1.01
CA ARG A 19 -8.51 13.67 1.25
C ARG A 19 -8.20 14.53 0.05
N LYS A 20 -7.76 15.77 0.34
CA LYS A 20 -7.21 16.70 -0.66
C LYS A 20 -5.68 16.74 -0.53
N ILE A 21 -4.98 16.78 -1.66
CA ILE A 21 -3.51 16.81 -1.75
C ILE A 21 -3.13 17.63 -2.97
N SER A 22 -2.09 18.47 -2.89
CA SER A 22 -1.55 19.21 -4.04
C SER A 22 -0.42 18.41 -4.72
N ILE A 23 -0.38 18.48 -6.07
CA ILE A 23 0.69 17.86 -6.87
C ILE A 23 1.96 18.72 -6.83
N ASN A 24 1.82 20.05 -6.72
CA ASN A 24 2.90 21.04 -6.77
C ASN A 24 3.76 20.90 -8.04
N ALA A 25 3.11 20.63 -9.19
CA ALA A 25 3.82 20.53 -10.46
C ALA A 25 4.28 21.90 -10.96
N LYS A 26 5.46 21.94 -11.61
CA LYS A 26 6.02 23.14 -12.27
C LYS A 26 6.52 22.78 -13.64
N ALA A 27 6.28 23.64 -14.64
CA ALA A 27 6.86 23.54 -15.97
C ALA A 27 7.93 24.61 -16.16
N SER A 28 9.03 24.28 -16.85
CA SER A 28 10.11 25.24 -17.16
C SER A 28 9.62 26.38 -18.05
N GLY A 29 8.70 26.12 -18.98
CA GLY A 29 8.10 27.13 -19.86
C GLY A 29 7.05 28.05 -19.20
N LYS A 30 6.80 27.91 -17.90
CA LYS A 30 5.85 28.73 -17.11
C LYS A 30 4.40 28.76 -17.65
N ALA A 31 4.05 27.91 -18.64
CA ALA A 31 2.68 27.80 -19.13
C ALA A 31 1.74 27.26 -18.05
N GLN A 32 0.46 27.64 -18.12
CA GLN A 32 -0.57 27.08 -17.27
C GLN A 32 -0.68 25.54 -17.48
N LEU A 33 -0.64 24.79 -16.39
CA LEU A 33 -0.74 23.34 -16.43
C LEU A 33 -2.20 22.89 -16.50
N LYS A 34 -2.47 21.90 -17.35
CA LYS A 34 -3.74 21.19 -17.44
C LYS A 34 -3.59 19.80 -16.83
N TYR A 35 -4.60 19.35 -16.10
CA TYR A 35 -4.56 18.07 -15.38
C TYR A 35 -5.74 17.19 -15.77
N SER A 36 -5.50 15.90 -15.87
CA SER A 36 -6.55 14.89 -16.04
C SER A 36 -6.24 13.64 -15.21
N SER A 37 -7.28 12.94 -14.79
CA SER A 37 -7.18 11.70 -13.99
C SER A 37 -7.80 10.53 -14.73
N SER A 38 -7.17 9.35 -14.62
CA SER A 38 -7.71 8.07 -15.13
C SER A 38 -8.76 7.44 -14.19
N SER A 39 -9.14 8.09 -13.10
CA SER A 39 -10.03 7.49 -12.09
C SER A 39 -11.04 8.51 -11.54
N LYS A 40 -12.30 8.11 -11.50
CA LYS A 40 -13.38 8.88 -10.85
C LYS A 40 -13.19 9.00 -9.32
N SER A 41 -12.45 8.06 -8.71
CA SER A 41 -12.17 8.06 -7.26
C SER A 41 -10.95 8.91 -6.87
N VAL A 42 -10.17 9.36 -7.85
CA VAL A 42 -9.01 10.25 -7.64
C VAL A 42 -9.17 11.38 -8.64
N LYS A 43 -9.91 12.42 -8.26
CA LYS A 43 -10.15 13.60 -9.10
C LYS A 43 -9.01 14.60 -8.97
N VAL A 44 -8.77 15.38 -10.00
CA VAL A 44 -7.80 16.51 -9.99
C VAL A 44 -8.48 17.75 -10.56
N ASP A 45 -8.28 18.90 -9.92
CA ASP A 45 -8.79 20.19 -10.39
C ASP A 45 -7.77 20.95 -11.26
N LYS A 46 -8.18 22.12 -11.77
CA LYS A 46 -7.35 22.97 -12.63
C LYS A 46 -6.09 23.50 -11.93
N GLN A 47 -6.07 23.55 -10.60
CA GLN A 47 -4.94 23.98 -9.77
C GLN A 47 -4.01 22.82 -9.39
N GLY A 48 -4.27 21.59 -9.87
CA GLY A 48 -3.48 20.41 -9.51
C GLY A 48 -3.76 19.88 -8.10
N ARG A 49 -4.90 20.23 -7.50
CA ARG A 49 -5.35 19.67 -6.23
C ARG A 49 -6.09 18.36 -6.49
N ILE A 50 -5.60 17.27 -5.91
CA ILE A 50 -6.19 15.95 -6.00
C ILE A 50 -7.20 15.77 -4.87
N THR A 51 -8.39 15.27 -5.18
CA THR A 51 -9.34 14.76 -4.21
C THR A 51 -9.39 13.23 -4.32
N ILE A 52 -8.94 12.54 -3.29
CA ILE A 52 -9.03 11.08 -3.16
C ILE A 52 -10.34 10.77 -2.44
N ALA A 53 -11.19 9.95 -3.05
CA ALA A 53 -12.46 9.53 -2.45
C ALA A 53 -12.25 8.77 -1.13
N ALA A 54 -13.23 8.87 -0.23
CA ALA A 54 -13.28 8.08 1.00
C ALA A 54 -13.19 6.57 0.69
N LYS A 55 -12.49 5.82 1.54
CA LYS A 55 -12.38 4.35 1.47
C LYS A 55 -11.74 3.81 0.17
N PHE A 56 -11.14 4.67 -0.67
CA PHE A 56 -10.46 4.26 -1.89
C PHE A 56 -9.16 3.51 -1.56
N THR A 57 -8.89 2.46 -2.31
CA THR A 57 -7.60 1.74 -2.36
C THR A 57 -7.35 1.34 -3.80
N GLY A 58 -6.19 1.67 -4.32
CA GLY A 58 -5.89 1.43 -5.73
C GLY A 58 -4.84 2.41 -6.24
N SER A 59 -4.78 2.57 -7.56
CA SER A 59 -3.93 3.58 -8.19
C SER A 59 -4.70 4.32 -9.29
N ALA A 60 -4.30 5.57 -9.51
CA ALA A 60 -4.76 6.39 -10.62
C ALA A 60 -3.56 7.06 -11.28
N ARG A 61 -3.60 7.21 -12.60
CA ARG A 61 -2.66 8.03 -13.35
C ARG A 61 -3.20 9.45 -13.43
N ILE A 62 -2.36 10.42 -13.09
CA ILE A 62 -2.62 11.84 -13.36
C ILE A 62 -1.72 12.25 -14.51
N THR A 63 -2.32 12.75 -15.57
CA THR A 63 -1.60 13.32 -16.71
C THR A 63 -1.58 14.83 -16.56
N ILE A 64 -0.39 15.42 -16.66
CA ILE A 64 -0.11 16.85 -16.54
C ILE A 64 0.40 17.31 -17.89
N ARG A 65 -0.22 18.33 -18.46
CA ARG A 65 0.14 18.89 -19.76
C ARG A 65 0.44 20.37 -19.63
N SER A 66 1.50 20.80 -20.33
CA SER A 66 1.86 22.19 -20.54
C SER A 66 1.73 22.49 -22.02
N SER A 67 1.04 23.54 -22.40
CA SER A 67 1.01 24.03 -23.78
C SER A 67 2.38 24.61 -24.16
N ALA A 68 2.64 24.74 -25.46
CA ALA A 68 3.79 25.50 -25.95
C ALA A 68 3.66 26.98 -25.55
N THR A 69 4.79 27.63 -25.35
CA THR A 69 4.92 29.09 -25.13
C THR A 69 6.05 29.64 -26.00
N ALA A 70 6.19 30.96 -26.08
CA ALA A 70 7.33 31.57 -26.75
C ALA A 70 8.65 31.01 -26.18
N GLY A 71 9.39 30.27 -26.96
CA GLY A 71 10.67 29.65 -26.59
C GLY A 71 10.61 28.29 -25.92
N TYR A 72 9.42 27.69 -25.67
CA TYR A 72 9.31 26.35 -25.11
C TYR A 72 8.25 25.50 -25.81
N ASN A 73 8.59 24.24 -26.09
CA ASN A 73 7.68 23.26 -26.67
C ASN A 73 6.59 22.83 -25.68
N ALA A 74 5.49 22.24 -26.16
CA ALA A 74 4.53 21.56 -25.31
C ALA A 74 5.18 20.38 -24.57
N ALA A 75 4.70 20.05 -23.38
CA ALA A 75 5.18 18.92 -22.59
C ALA A 75 4.05 18.15 -21.93
N THR A 76 4.28 16.84 -21.72
CA THR A 76 3.37 15.96 -20.99
C THR A 76 4.14 15.15 -19.97
N LYS A 77 3.61 15.07 -18.75
CA LYS A 77 4.13 14.24 -17.64
C LYS A 77 3.00 13.42 -17.04
N SER A 78 3.26 12.15 -16.81
CA SER A 78 2.34 11.31 -16.02
C SER A 78 2.94 10.99 -14.66
N ILE A 79 2.12 11.08 -13.63
CA ILE A 79 2.43 10.59 -12.28
C ILE A 79 1.38 9.58 -11.83
N THR A 80 1.75 8.71 -10.89
CA THR A 80 0.84 7.73 -10.30
C THR A 80 0.51 8.12 -8.86
N VAL A 81 -0.77 8.18 -8.56
CA VAL A 81 -1.30 8.27 -7.19
C VAL A 81 -1.65 6.87 -6.74
N THR A 82 -0.99 6.36 -5.72
CA THR A 82 -1.25 5.03 -5.15
C THR A 82 -1.75 5.18 -3.71
N VAL A 83 -2.88 4.53 -3.41
CA VAL A 83 -3.44 4.45 -2.05
C VAL A 83 -3.42 2.98 -1.61
N ASN A 84 -2.59 2.69 -0.62
CA ASN A 84 -2.48 1.38 -0.01
C ASN A 84 -3.51 1.19 1.11
N PRO A 85 -3.98 -0.05 1.41
CA PRO A 85 -4.89 -0.28 2.52
C PRO A 85 -4.25 0.09 3.86
N ALA A 86 -5.08 0.39 4.86
CA ALA A 86 -4.63 0.52 6.24
C ALA A 86 -4.14 -0.84 6.77
N GLY A 87 -3.11 -0.83 7.59
CA GLY A 87 -2.53 -2.03 8.20
C GLY A 87 -3.43 -2.67 9.25
N THR A 88 -2.89 -3.69 9.90
CA THR A 88 -3.48 -4.31 11.10
C THR A 88 -2.40 -4.49 12.16
N THR A 89 -2.85 -4.77 13.39
CA THR A 89 -1.97 -5.05 14.53
C THR A 89 -1.88 -6.57 14.74
N LEU A 90 -0.66 -7.09 14.79
CA LEU A 90 -0.38 -8.45 15.22
C LEU A 90 -0.55 -8.52 16.74
N MET A 91 -1.59 -9.23 17.20
CA MET A 91 -1.97 -9.30 18.61
C MET A 91 -1.14 -10.33 19.38
N THR A 92 -1.09 -11.56 18.87
CA THR A 92 -0.35 -12.64 19.53
C THR A 92 0.38 -13.54 18.53
N ALA A 93 1.45 -14.18 19.00
CA ALA A 93 2.10 -15.32 18.38
C ALA A 93 2.39 -16.31 19.53
N LYS A 94 1.58 -17.37 19.65
CA LYS A 94 1.66 -18.34 20.75
C LYS A 94 2.08 -19.71 20.24
N ASN A 95 3.02 -20.35 20.94
CA ASN A 95 3.38 -21.75 20.68
C ASN A 95 2.20 -22.67 21.02
N LEU A 96 1.96 -23.64 20.17
CA LEU A 96 1.05 -24.77 20.40
C LEU A 96 1.83 -26.08 20.31
N SER A 97 1.27 -27.15 20.87
CA SER A 97 1.83 -28.50 20.73
C SER A 97 1.88 -28.93 19.26
N GLY A 98 2.74 -29.92 18.94
CA GLY A 98 2.85 -30.47 17.59
C GLY A 98 3.51 -29.54 16.58
N ARG A 99 4.53 -28.77 16.99
CA ARG A 99 5.31 -27.90 16.09
C ARG A 99 4.45 -26.85 15.37
N LYS A 100 3.55 -26.18 16.13
CA LYS A 100 2.58 -25.21 15.63
C LYS A 100 2.71 -23.87 16.36
N ALA A 101 2.28 -22.80 15.72
CA ALA A 101 2.10 -21.50 16.37
C ALA A 101 0.78 -20.86 15.94
N GLN A 102 0.00 -20.38 16.90
CA GLN A 102 -1.21 -19.62 16.63
C GLN A 102 -0.89 -18.13 16.55
N ILE A 103 -1.32 -17.52 15.47
CA ILE A 103 -1.14 -16.10 15.18
C ILE A 103 -2.52 -15.44 15.21
N THR A 104 -2.67 -14.35 15.96
CA THR A 104 -3.92 -13.57 16.00
C THR A 104 -3.65 -12.11 15.69
N TRP A 105 -4.64 -11.40 15.13
CA TRP A 105 -4.53 -10.00 14.75
C TRP A 105 -5.85 -9.26 14.85
N LYS A 106 -5.76 -7.92 14.86
CA LYS A 106 -6.95 -7.05 14.89
C LYS A 106 -7.65 -7.08 13.52
N LYS A 107 -8.98 -7.24 13.52
CA LYS A 107 -9.80 -7.19 12.31
C LYS A 107 -9.70 -5.84 11.63
N ASN A 108 -9.58 -5.83 10.30
CA ASN A 108 -9.70 -4.63 9.46
C ASN A 108 -10.82 -4.85 8.45
N ARG A 109 -11.91 -4.07 8.54
CA ARG A 109 -13.14 -4.25 7.75
C ARG A 109 -13.01 -3.82 6.29
N TYR A 110 -11.96 -3.06 5.93
CA TYR A 110 -11.84 -2.40 4.62
C TYR A 110 -10.80 -3.06 3.70
N VAL A 111 -10.44 -4.30 3.98
CA VAL A 111 -9.45 -5.07 3.23
C VAL A 111 -10.05 -6.31 2.60
N THR A 112 -9.33 -6.99 1.73
CA THR A 112 -9.76 -8.30 1.18
C THR A 112 -9.25 -9.44 2.05
N GLY A 113 -8.12 -9.25 2.73
CA GLY A 113 -7.53 -10.24 3.60
C GLY A 113 -6.16 -9.82 4.12
N TYR A 114 -5.38 -10.81 4.53
CA TYR A 114 -4.14 -10.63 5.27
C TYR A 114 -3.03 -11.48 4.65
N GLU A 115 -1.80 -11.04 4.80
CA GLU A 115 -0.61 -11.82 4.47
C GLU A 115 0.28 -11.89 5.71
N ILE A 116 0.56 -13.09 6.17
CA ILE A 116 1.46 -13.40 7.28
C ILE A 116 2.81 -13.76 6.68
N GLN A 117 3.89 -13.17 7.18
CA GLN A 117 5.25 -13.60 6.89
C GLN A 117 5.91 -14.09 8.18
N TYR A 118 6.57 -15.23 8.12
CA TYR A 118 7.29 -15.81 9.24
C TYR A 118 8.63 -16.38 8.81
N SER A 119 9.62 -16.29 9.68
CA SER A 119 11.01 -16.70 9.41
C SER A 119 11.75 -16.95 10.71
N VAL A 120 12.76 -17.82 10.68
CA VAL A 120 13.75 -17.92 11.77
C VAL A 120 14.78 -16.78 11.72
N ASN A 121 14.84 -16.06 10.60
CA ASN A 121 15.69 -14.88 10.43
C ASN A 121 14.90 -13.61 10.78
N LYS A 122 15.40 -12.84 11.76
CA LYS A 122 14.77 -11.58 12.22
C LYS A 122 14.57 -10.54 11.10
N ASN A 123 15.43 -10.55 10.11
CA ASN A 123 15.38 -9.60 8.98
C ASN A 123 14.52 -10.10 7.81
N PHE A 124 13.91 -11.28 7.92
CA PHE A 124 13.05 -11.87 6.89
C PHE A 124 13.72 -12.02 5.50
N ARG A 125 15.04 -12.14 5.44
CA ARG A 125 15.79 -12.39 4.19
C ARG A 125 15.35 -13.69 3.52
N SER A 126 15.10 -14.72 4.33
CA SER A 126 14.43 -15.97 3.95
C SER A 126 13.20 -16.15 4.83
N GLY A 127 12.08 -16.54 4.29
CA GLY A 127 10.88 -16.76 5.08
C GLY A 127 9.67 -17.09 4.23
N SER A 128 8.75 -17.80 4.85
CA SER A 128 7.51 -18.20 4.21
C SER A 128 6.43 -17.13 4.34
N LYS A 129 5.54 -17.11 3.36
CA LYS A 129 4.35 -16.24 3.37
C LYS A 129 3.09 -17.09 3.30
N LYS A 130 2.06 -16.68 4.04
CA LYS A 130 0.71 -17.26 3.99
C LYS A 130 -0.30 -16.17 3.73
N THR A 131 -1.08 -16.33 2.67
CA THR A 131 -2.23 -15.47 2.38
C THR A 131 -3.45 -16.02 3.09
N VAL A 132 -4.13 -15.18 3.84
CA VAL A 132 -5.39 -15.49 4.51
C VAL A 132 -6.47 -14.62 3.90
N SER A 133 -7.31 -15.22 3.07
CA SER A 133 -8.46 -14.55 2.44
C SER A 133 -9.63 -14.46 3.42
N GLY A 134 -10.38 -13.35 3.33
CA GLY A 134 -11.52 -13.09 4.18
C GLY A 134 -11.23 -12.14 5.32
N VAL A 135 -11.99 -11.05 5.35
CA VAL A 135 -11.86 -9.95 6.32
C VAL A 135 -12.19 -10.36 7.76
N SER A 136 -13.04 -11.38 7.93
CA SER A 136 -13.47 -11.88 9.24
C SER A 136 -12.43 -12.78 9.91
N LYS A 137 -11.50 -13.33 9.16
CA LYS A 137 -10.45 -14.19 9.72
C LYS A 137 -9.43 -13.35 10.49
N THR A 138 -9.31 -13.63 11.79
CA THR A 138 -8.42 -12.91 12.72
C THR A 138 -7.43 -13.82 13.43
N LYS A 139 -7.39 -15.09 13.03
CA LYS A 139 -6.44 -16.10 13.54
C LYS A 139 -5.99 -17.04 12.42
N TYR A 140 -4.77 -17.55 12.55
CA TYR A 140 -4.20 -18.57 11.67
C TYR A 140 -3.20 -19.44 12.46
N THR A 141 -3.17 -20.73 12.19
CA THR A 141 -2.22 -21.65 12.80
C THR A 141 -1.13 -22.00 11.78
N LEU A 142 0.09 -21.59 12.06
CA LEU A 142 1.29 -22.05 11.35
C LEU A 142 1.60 -23.48 11.80
N THR A 143 1.93 -24.34 10.86
CA THR A 143 2.21 -25.77 11.09
C THR A 143 3.57 -26.15 10.52
N LYS A 144 4.06 -27.34 10.86
CA LYS A 144 5.34 -27.90 10.38
C LYS A 144 6.55 -27.00 10.69
N LEU A 145 6.50 -26.31 11.82
CA LEU A 145 7.59 -25.45 12.27
C LEU A 145 8.72 -26.30 12.85
N GLN A 146 9.95 -25.78 12.84
CA GLN A 146 11.11 -26.49 13.40
C GLN A 146 11.10 -26.38 14.93
N LYS A 147 11.27 -27.51 15.61
CA LYS A 147 11.41 -27.62 17.06
C LYS A 147 12.61 -26.80 17.55
N ASN A 148 12.52 -26.20 18.73
CA ASN A 148 13.57 -25.43 19.37
C ASN A 148 14.04 -24.18 18.61
N LYS A 149 13.35 -23.77 17.53
CA LYS A 149 13.63 -22.52 16.81
C LYS A 149 12.71 -21.42 17.26
N THR A 150 13.21 -20.18 17.20
CA THR A 150 12.42 -18.97 17.37
C THR A 150 11.98 -18.48 15.99
N TYR A 151 10.69 -18.27 15.81
CA TYR A 151 10.14 -17.69 14.61
C TYR A 151 9.74 -16.24 14.86
N TYR A 152 10.15 -15.36 13.97
CA TYR A 152 9.71 -13.98 13.88
C TYR A 152 8.53 -13.91 12.93
N VAL A 153 7.47 -13.22 13.34
CA VAL A 153 6.21 -13.14 12.59
C VAL A 153 5.80 -11.68 12.43
N ARG A 154 5.35 -11.34 11.23
CA ARG A 154 4.70 -10.05 10.94
C ARG A 154 3.52 -10.26 10.00
N ILE A 155 2.59 -9.31 10.01
CA ILE A 155 1.38 -9.37 9.20
C ILE A 155 1.16 -8.05 8.49
N ARG A 156 0.54 -8.12 7.32
CA ARG A 156 0.02 -6.96 6.61
C ARG A 156 -1.35 -7.26 6.02
N THR A 157 -2.09 -6.23 5.71
CA THR A 157 -3.35 -6.36 4.98
C THR A 157 -3.11 -6.28 3.49
N TYR A 158 -4.07 -6.82 2.71
CA TYR A 158 -4.14 -6.54 1.29
C TYR A 158 -5.57 -6.22 0.85
N LYS A 159 -5.70 -5.39 -0.17
CA LYS A 159 -6.95 -5.08 -0.88
C LYS A 159 -6.77 -5.44 -2.35
N LYS A 160 -7.70 -6.21 -2.92
CA LYS A 160 -7.78 -6.42 -4.37
C LYS A 160 -8.52 -5.25 -5.03
N SER A 161 -8.02 -4.80 -6.17
CA SER A 161 -8.67 -3.85 -7.07
C SER A 161 -8.43 -4.37 -8.49
N GLY A 162 -9.45 -4.95 -9.10
CA GLY A 162 -9.28 -5.80 -10.28
C GLY A 162 -8.37 -6.98 -9.98
N THR A 163 -7.44 -7.28 -10.86
CA THR A 163 -6.44 -8.35 -10.70
C THR A 163 -5.30 -8.00 -9.75
N LYS A 164 -5.10 -6.71 -9.45
CA LYS A 164 -3.96 -6.20 -8.66
C LYS A 164 -4.23 -6.23 -7.17
N LYS A 165 -3.21 -6.63 -6.39
CA LYS A 165 -3.21 -6.54 -4.92
C LYS A 165 -2.41 -5.31 -4.47
N TYR A 166 -2.99 -4.53 -3.57
CA TYR A 166 -2.34 -3.43 -2.87
C TYR A 166 -2.12 -3.84 -1.42
N TYR A 167 -0.93 -3.59 -0.88
CA TYR A 167 -0.54 -4.03 0.45
C TYR A 167 -0.29 -2.85 1.38
N SER A 168 -0.65 -3.01 2.66
CA SER A 168 -0.21 -2.10 3.71
C SER A 168 1.27 -2.31 4.04
N SER A 169 1.81 -1.43 4.87
CA SER A 169 3.06 -1.71 5.59
C SER A 169 2.89 -2.94 6.49
N TRP A 170 4.01 -3.59 6.83
CA TRP A 170 4.04 -4.67 7.80
C TRP A 170 3.74 -4.16 9.22
N SER A 171 3.14 -5.01 10.05
CA SER A 171 3.01 -4.79 11.50
C SER A 171 4.37 -4.81 12.20
N LYS A 172 4.40 -4.41 13.46
CA LYS A 172 5.48 -4.77 14.38
C LYS A 172 5.66 -6.29 14.40
N VAL A 173 6.90 -6.74 14.55
CA VAL A 173 7.28 -8.15 14.62
C VAL A 173 6.97 -8.71 16.01
N LYS A 174 6.49 -9.94 16.07
CA LYS A 174 6.45 -10.76 17.29
C LYS A 174 7.27 -12.02 17.11
N ALA A 175 7.94 -12.44 18.17
CA ALA A 175 8.70 -13.67 18.20
C ALA A 175 7.91 -14.77 18.94
N VAL A 176 8.04 -16.02 18.50
CA VAL A 176 7.51 -17.19 19.17
C VAL A 176 8.53 -18.33 19.10
N ARG A 177 8.93 -18.84 20.26
CA ARG A 177 9.80 -20.03 20.34
C ARG A 177 8.95 -21.28 20.27
N ILE A 178 9.28 -22.17 19.33
CA ILE A 178 8.59 -23.46 19.17
C ILE A 178 9.20 -24.46 20.15
N ARG A 179 8.38 -24.95 21.05
CA ARG A 179 8.72 -25.98 22.02
C ARG A 179 8.28 -27.36 21.49
N LYS A 180 8.33 -28.40 22.30
CA LYS A 180 7.91 -29.77 21.95
C LYS A 180 6.50 -29.85 21.38
#